data_202f782f1245b81f82c7aa4f26bb471c
#
_entry.id   202f782f1245b81f82c7aa4f26bb471c
#
_cell.length_a   1.000
_cell.length_b   1.000
_cell.length_c   1.000
_cell.angle_alpha   90.00
_cell.angle_beta   90.00
_cell.angle_gamma   90.00
#
_symmetry.space_group_name_H-M   'P 1'
#
loop_
_entity.id
_entity.type
_entity.pdbx_description
1 polymer ?
#
loop_
_entity_poly.entity_id
_entity_poly.type
_entity_poly.pdbx_seq_one_letter_code
_entity_poly.pdbx_strand_id
1 'polypeptide(L)'
;CTLALYAEGDLCGRHEIVARAHNRHILGMLSAILGGRALADAVDIIACGIGPGSFTGLRVAVSVAQGLAWSQDMPVHGFCSLEAQAHTAGHQGLLREGDRVLSAIDAQIDQFYGLWGDWRGGAFATDGEAFVCAPEGLLAESSCPATIVIGSGARYQERMPSDLISTARSLPDVTPDARVMAEL
;
A
#
# COMPACT_ATOMS: atom_id res chain seq x y z
N CYS A 1 6.76 -2.46 7.94
CA CYS A 1 5.65 -3.02 8.72
C CYS A 1 4.76 -1.86 9.20
N THR A 2 3.48 -1.93 8.98
CA THR A 2 2.54 -0.90 9.41
C THR A 2 1.32 -1.59 10.01
N LEU A 3 0.77 -1.02 11.09
CA LEU A 3 -0.41 -1.51 11.78
C LEU A 3 -1.21 -0.32 12.32
N ALA A 4 -2.52 -0.34 12.19
CA ALA A 4 -3.40 0.68 12.75
C ALA A 4 -4.64 0.05 13.36
N LEU A 5 -5.22 0.74 14.31
CA LEU A 5 -6.52 0.49 14.91
C LEU A 5 -7.36 1.75 14.75
N TYR A 6 -8.52 1.62 14.16
CA TYR A 6 -9.55 2.65 14.11
C TYR A 6 -10.76 2.18 14.90
N ALA A 7 -11.14 2.91 15.90
CA ALA A 7 -12.28 2.58 16.76
C ALA A 7 -12.93 3.86 17.30
N GLU A 8 -14.26 3.96 17.21
CA GLU A 8 -15.06 5.07 17.79
C GLU A 8 -14.61 6.48 17.33
N GLY A 9 -14.02 6.59 16.13
CA GLY A 9 -13.49 7.84 15.60
C GLY A 9 -12.03 8.13 15.96
N ASP A 10 -11.41 7.29 16.78
CA ASP A 10 -10.00 7.41 17.16
C ASP A 10 -9.11 6.49 16.29
N LEU A 11 -8.06 7.06 15.73
CA LEU A 11 -7.03 6.38 14.97
C LEU A 11 -5.75 6.24 15.76
N CYS A 12 -5.31 5.03 16.00
CA CYS A 12 -4.01 4.72 16.58
C CYS A 12 -3.21 3.83 15.65
N GLY A 13 -1.97 4.18 15.34
CA GLY A 13 -1.17 3.39 14.42
C GLY A 13 0.33 3.47 14.67
N ARG A 14 1.02 2.46 14.18
CA ARG A 14 2.47 2.37 14.16
C ARG A 14 2.96 2.02 12.76
N HIS A 15 3.97 2.73 12.31
CA HIS A 15 4.66 2.48 11.05
C HIS A 15 6.15 2.34 11.35
N GLU A 16 6.73 1.18 11.03
CA GLU A 16 8.14 0.88 11.29
C GLU A 16 8.79 0.29 10.03
N ILE A 17 9.93 0.85 9.63
CA ILE A 17 10.75 0.30 8.55
C ILE A 17 11.70 -0.72 9.18
N VAL A 18 11.44 -2.02 8.99
CA VAL A 18 12.17 -3.11 9.64
C VAL A 18 12.89 -3.95 8.60
N ALA A 19 14.19 -4.06 8.70
CA ALA A 19 15.01 -4.72 7.70
C ALA A 19 14.93 -6.26 7.68
N ARG A 20 14.49 -7.00 8.70
CA ARG A 20 14.48 -8.49 8.71
C ARG A 20 13.74 -9.21 9.87
N ALA A 21 12.71 -8.64 10.51
CA ALA A 21 12.08 -9.33 11.66
C ALA A 21 10.55 -9.09 11.76
N HIS A 22 9.85 -9.10 10.62
CA HIS A 22 8.42 -8.73 10.53
C HIS A 22 7.52 -9.49 11.52
N ASN A 23 7.72 -10.78 11.72
CA ASN A 23 6.86 -11.64 12.56
C ASN A 23 6.95 -11.33 14.06
N ARG A 24 8.10 -10.90 14.56
CA ARG A 24 8.26 -10.57 16.00
C ARG A 24 7.73 -9.17 16.32
N HIS A 25 7.79 -8.25 15.36
CA HIS A 25 7.39 -6.86 15.56
C HIS A 25 5.86 -6.69 15.50
N ILE A 26 5.17 -7.36 14.58
CA ILE A 26 3.74 -7.12 14.36
C ILE A 26 2.87 -7.43 15.60
N LEU A 27 3.16 -8.53 16.31
CA LEU A 27 2.42 -8.88 17.52
C LEU A 27 2.72 -7.93 18.67
N GLY A 28 3.98 -7.46 18.77
CA GLY A 28 4.35 -6.41 19.72
C GLY A 28 3.67 -5.07 19.44
N MET A 29 3.59 -4.68 18.16
CA MET A 29 2.85 -3.49 17.73
C MET A 29 1.36 -3.61 18.05
N LEU A 30 0.77 -4.78 17.78
CA LEU A 30 -0.63 -5.06 18.10
C LEU A 30 -0.91 -4.94 19.60
N SER A 31 -0.10 -5.59 20.43
CA SER A 31 -0.22 -5.51 21.89
C SER A 31 -0.12 -4.06 22.39
N ALA A 32 0.80 -3.29 21.84
CA ALA A 32 0.99 -1.89 22.20
C ALA A 32 -0.20 -1.00 21.79
N ILE A 33 -0.81 -1.25 20.62
CA ILE A 33 -1.96 -0.51 20.12
C ILE A 33 -3.22 -0.87 20.91
N LEU A 34 -3.41 -2.14 21.26
CA LEU A 34 -4.56 -2.59 22.05
C LEU A 34 -4.54 -2.05 23.48
N GLY A 35 -3.36 -1.73 24.02
CA GLY A 35 -3.24 -1.14 25.37
C GLY A 35 -3.82 -2.02 26.48
N GLY A 36 -3.76 -3.34 26.32
CA GLY A 36 -4.32 -4.31 27.27
C GLY A 36 -5.79 -4.69 27.02
N ARG A 37 -6.46 -4.11 26.03
CA ARG A 37 -7.81 -4.52 25.61
C ARG A 37 -7.75 -5.87 24.89
N ALA A 38 -8.80 -6.69 25.02
CA ALA A 38 -8.94 -7.85 24.16
C ALA A 38 -9.24 -7.40 22.70
N LEU A 39 -8.77 -8.16 21.71
CA LEU A 39 -8.99 -7.84 20.31
C LEU A 39 -10.48 -7.78 19.96
N ALA A 40 -11.26 -8.76 20.47
CA ALA A 40 -12.70 -8.85 20.25
C ALA A 40 -13.49 -7.66 20.83
N ASP A 41 -12.94 -6.97 21.82
CA ASP A 41 -13.58 -5.78 22.41
C ASP A 41 -13.15 -4.49 21.70
N ALA A 42 -12.18 -4.58 20.82
CA ALA A 42 -11.54 -3.42 20.20
C ALA A 42 -11.88 -3.24 18.71
N VAL A 43 -12.22 -4.32 18.00
CA VAL A 43 -12.47 -4.29 16.55
C VAL A 43 -13.52 -5.31 16.13
N ASP A 44 -14.24 -5.00 15.06
CA ASP A 44 -15.26 -5.84 14.44
C ASP A 44 -14.76 -6.53 13.16
N ILE A 45 -13.68 -6.01 12.56
CA ILE A 45 -13.13 -6.48 11.29
C ILE A 45 -11.61 -6.31 11.26
N ILE A 46 -10.93 -7.20 10.54
CA ILE A 46 -9.49 -7.10 10.28
C ILE A 46 -9.28 -6.78 8.80
N ALA A 47 -8.59 -5.67 8.50
CA ALA A 47 -8.12 -5.38 7.14
C ALA A 47 -6.67 -5.79 6.98
N CYS A 48 -6.31 -6.35 5.82
CA CYS A 48 -4.97 -6.84 5.55
C CYS A 48 -4.55 -6.53 4.11
N GLY A 49 -3.34 -6.00 3.92
CA GLY A 49 -2.74 -5.87 2.59
C GLY A 49 -2.45 -7.26 2.01
N ILE A 50 -3.05 -7.54 0.85
CA ILE A 50 -2.89 -8.82 0.14
C ILE A 50 -1.85 -8.76 -0.99
N GLY A 51 -1.18 -7.61 -1.16
CA GLY A 51 -0.17 -7.40 -2.18
C GLY A 51 -0.60 -6.45 -3.29
N PRO A 52 0.25 -6.32 -4.32
CA PRO A 52 1.56 -6.95 -4.47
C PRO A 52 2.63 -6.36 -3.53
N GLY A 53 3.75 -7.09 -3.36
CA GLY A 53 4.85 -6.63 -2.51
C GLY A 53 5.79 -7.75 -2.06
N SER A 54 6.53 -7.51 -0.97
CA SER A 54 7.48 -8.47 -0.42
C SER A 54 6.82 -9.82 -0.11
N PHE A 55 7.30 -10.88 -0.75
CA PHE A 55 6.81 -12.26 -0.59
C PHE A 55 6.75 -12.73 0.88
N THR A 56 7.80 -12.48 1.63
CA THR A 56 7.85 -12.84 3.07
C THR A 56 6.92 -11.93 3.88
N GLY A 57 6.95 -10.63 3.61
CA GLY A 57 6.13 -9.64 4.33
C GLY A 57 4.63 -9.92 4.19
N LEU A 58 4.17 -10.18 2.98
CA LEU A 58 2.77 -10.50 2.70
C LEU A 58 2.31 -11.79 3.40
N ARG A 59 3.12 -12.84 3.36
CA ARG A 59 2.79 -14.09 4.06
C ARG A 59 2.68 -13.91 5.57
N VAL A 60 3.57 -13.14 6.16
CA VAL A 60 3.50 -12.81 7.60
C VAL A 60 2.22 -12.04 7.89
N ALA A 61 1.91 -10.98 7.14
CA ALA A 61 0.72 -10.17 7.34
C ALA A 61 -0.57 -11.00 7.22
N VAL A 62 -0.70 -11.77 6.13
CA VAL A 62 -1.86 -12.62 5.88
C VAL A 62 -1.99 -13.72 6.95
N SER A 63 -0.89 -14.39 7.34
CA SER A 63 -0.95 -15.44 8.36
C SER A 63 -1.36 -14.89 9.73
N VAL A 64 -0.87 -13.70 10.10
CA VAL A 64 -1.26 -13.05 11.35
C VAL A 64 -2.73 -12.62 11.30
N ALA A 65 -3.16 -11.97 10.21
CA ALA A 65 -4.55 -11.55 10.04
C ALA A 65 -5.52 -12.74 10.11
N GLN A 66 -5.20 -13.84 9.40
CA GLN A 66 -6.01 -15.06 9.42
C GLN A 66 -6.04 -15.71 10.82
N GLY A 67 -4.89 -15.77 11.51
CA GLY A 67 -4.81 -16.34 12.86
C GLY A 67 -5.64 -15.54 13.87
N LEU A 68 -5.57 -14.22 13.81
CA LEU A 68 -6.35 -13.33 14.67
C LEU A 68 -7.86 -13.45 14.36
N ALA A 69 -8.22 -13.36 13.09
CA ALA A 69 -9.59 -13.46 12.64
C ALA A 69 -10.23 -14.82 13.02
N TRP A 70 -9.53 -15.91 12.76
CA TRP A 70 -9.97 -17.24 13.13
C TRP A 70 -10.18 -17.40 14.64
N SER A 71 -9.28 -16.86 15.45
CA SER A 71 -9.37 -16.99 16.92
C SER A 71 -10.54 -16.23 17.53
N GLN A 72 -11.11 -15.25 16.81
CA GLN A 72 -12.17 -14.36 17.30
C GLN A 72 -13.43 -14.40 16.43
N ASP A 73 -13.50 -15.30 15.43
CA ASP A 73 -14.58 -15.42 14.45
C ASP A 73 -14.89 -14.08 13.74
N MET A 74 -13.82 -13.35 13.37
CA MET A 74 -13.91 -12.03 12.74
C MET A 74 -13.78 -12.10 11.22
N PRO A 75 -14.47 -11.23 10.46
CA PRO A 75 -14.24 -11.09 9.03
C PRO A 75 -12.87 -10.48 8.73
N VAL A 76 -12.31 -10.84 7.56
CA VAL A 76 -11.07 -10.25 7.04
C VAL A 76 -11.36 -9.58 5.70
N HIS A 77 -10.94 -8.32 5.56
CA HIS A 77 -10.95 -7.59 4.31
C HIS A 77 -9.54 -7.48 3.73
N GLY A 78 -9.39 -7.83 2.43
CA GLY A 78 -8.11 -7.69 1.73
C GLY A 78 -8.07 -6.44 0.88
N PHE A 79 -6.94 -5.71 0.90
CA PHE A 79 -6.75 -4.53 0.04
C PHE A 79 -5.44 -4.59 -0.74
N CYS A 80 -5.42 -3.92 -1.90
CA CYS A 80 -4.26 -3.85 -2.77
C CYS A 80 -3.18 -2.90 -2.19
N SER A 81 -1.92 -3.36 -2.14
CA SER A 81 -0.81 -2.54 -1.63
C SER A 81 -0.51 -1.33 -2.52
N LEU A 82 -0.75 -1.42 -3.83
CA LEU A 82 -0.55 -0.31 -4.76
C LEU A 82 -1.61 0.79 -4.57
N GLU A 83 -2.86 0.41 -4.31
CA GLU A 83 -3.92 1.36 -3.94
C GLU A 83 -3.61 2.03 -2.60
N ALA A 84 -3.26 1.24 -1.59
CA ALA A 84 -2.88 1.74 -0.27
C ALA A 84 -1.72 2.74 -0.34
N GLN A 85 -0.74 2.49 -1.22
CA GLN A 85 0.37 3.40 -1.48
C GLN A 85 -0.10 4.72 -2.09
N ALA A 86 -1.01 4.68 -3.06
CA ALA A 86 -1.56 5.87 -3.70
C ALA A 86 -2.40 6.71 -2.71
N HIS A 87 -3.25 6.06 -1.91
CA HIS A 87 -3.99 6.73 -0.84
C HIS A 87 -3.06 7.37 0.20
N THR A 88 -1.97 6.68 0.55
CA THR A 88 -0.96 7.24 1.45
C THR A 88 -0.32 8.50 0.87
N ALA A 89 0.04 8.50 -0.42
CA ALA A 89 0.57 9.69 -1.09
C ALA A 89 -0.44 10.84 -1.09
N GLY A 90 -1.71 10.55 -1.34
CA GLY A 90 -2.79 11.55 -1.30
C GLY A 90 -2.98 12.14 0.09
N HIS A 91 -3.06 11.31 1.11
CA HIS A 91 -3.20 11.75 2.50
C HIS A 91 -2.01 12.61 2.98
N GLN A 92 -0.82 12.34 2.46
CA GLN A 92 0.37 13.16 2.71
C GLN A 92 0.39 14.47 1.91
N GLY A 93 -0.63 14.76 1.11
CA GLY A 93 -0.70 15.96 0.27
C GLY A 93 0.28 15.97 -0.90
N LEU A 94 0.79 14.80 -1.28
CA LEU A 94 1.75 14.65 -2.38
C LEU A 94 1.08 14.58 -3.75
N LEU A 95 -0.21 14.24 -3.79
CA LEU A 95 -1.03 14.18 -4.99
C LEU A 95 -1.96 15.39 -5.08
N ARG A 96 -2.29 15.79 -6.30
CA ARG A 96 -3.21 16.89 -6.62
C ARG A 96 -4.38 16.36 -7.44
N GLU A 97 -5.49 17.04 -7.35
CA GLU A 97 -6.65 16.75 -8.20
C GLU A 97 -6.25 16.70 -9.68
N GLY A 98 -6.59 15.60 -10.35
CA GLY A 98 -6.25 15.34 -11.75
C GLY A 98 -4.87 14.73 -12.00
N ASP A 99 -4.07 14.46 -10.97
CA ASP A 99 -2.80 13.75 -11.17
C ASP A 99 -3.03 12.34 -11.73
N ARG A 100 -2.36 12.04 -12.84
CA ARG A 100 -2.25 10.69 -13.39
C ARG A 100 -1.12 9.96 -12.69
N VAL A 101 -1.42 8.92 -11.93
CA VAL A 101 -0.50 8.26 -11.02
C VAL A 101 -0.14 6.87 -11.53
N LEU A 102 1.15 6.56 -11.56
CA LEU A 102 1.66 5.20 -11.59
C LEU A 102 2.12 4.84 -10.17
N SER A 103 1.35 4.02 -9.47
CA SER A 103 1.78 3.40 -8.23
C SER A 103 2.64 2.19 -8.56
N ALA A 104 3.90 2.17 -8.09
CA ALA A 104 4.89 1.18 -8.48
C ALA A 104 5.65 0.62 -7.27
N ILE A 105 5.69 -0.71 -7.14
CA ILE A 105 6.46 -1.42 -6.11
C ILE A 105 7.50 -2.30 -6.78
N ASP A 106 8.75 -2.20 -6.34
CA ASP A 106 9.83 -3.06 -6.82
C ASP A 106 9.51 -4.54 -6.59
N ALA A 107 9.42 -5.31 -7.67
CA ALA A 107 9.18 -6.75 -7.64
C ALA A 107 10.48 -7.57 -7.46
N GLN A 108 11.65 -6.89 -7.34
CA GLN A 108 12.97 -7.49 -7.42
C GLN A 108 13.20 -8.07 -8.84
N ILE A 109 14.32 -8.71 -9.11
CA ILE A 109 14.62 -9.33 -10.41
C ILE A 109 14.38 -8.39 -11.63
N ASP A 110 14.68 -7.10 -11.45
CA ASP A 110 14.61 -6.10 -12.53
C ASP A 110 13.19 -5.87 -13.11
N GLN A 111 12.18 -6.04 -12.27
CA GLN A 111 10.77 -5.83 -12.57
C GLN A 111 10.11 -4.99 -11.47
N PHE A 112 8.93 -4.46 -11.76
CA PHE A 112 8.08 -3.82 -10.78
C PHE A 112 6.61 -4.23 -10.96
N TYR A 113 5.88 -4.21 -9.85
CA TYR A 113 4.42 -4.24 -9.86
C TYR A 113 3.92 -2.82 -10.07
N GLY A 114 2.94 -2.64 -10.94
CA GLY A 114 2.36 -1.35 -11.25
C GLY A 114 0.85 -1.35 -11.19
N LEU A 115 0.29 -0.18 -10.92
CA LEU A 115 -1.14 0.10 -11.03
C LEU A 115 -1.32 1.54 -11.47
N TRP A 116 -2.05 1.73 -12.56
CA TRP A 116 -2.44 3.02 -13.07
C TRP A 116 -3.70 3.54 -12.36
N GLY A 117 -3.82 4.84 -12.25
CA GLY A 117 -5.04 5.49 -11.79
C GLY A 117 -4.93 7.00 -11.79
N ASP A 118 -6.02 7.66 -11.47
CA ASP A 118 -6.12 9.10 -11.35
C ASP A 118 -6.45 9.49 -9.92
N TRP A 119 -5.84 10.55 -9.42
CA TRP A 119 -6.24 11.14 -8.14
C TRP A 119 -7.40 12.09 -8.35
N ARG A 120 -8.60 11.73 -7.88
CA ARG A 120 -9.83 12.49 -8.06
C ARG A 120 -10.71 12.47 -6.82
N GLY A 121 -11.23 13.63 -6.45
CA GLY A 121 -12.15 13.73 -5.31
C GLY A 121 -11.58 13.23 -3.99
N GLY A 122 -10.27 13.31 -3.80
CA GLY A 122 -9.60 12.81 -2.60
C GLY A 122 -9.37 11.30 -2.57
N ALA A 123 -9.61 10.58 -3.68
CA ALA A 123 -9.44 9.14 -3.79
C ALA A 123 -8.62 8.75 -5.02
N PHE A 124 -8.03 7.55 -4.97
CA PHE A 124 -7.33 6.96 -6.11
C PHE A 124 -8.31 6.12 -6.93
N ALA A 125 -8.68 6.63 -8.09
CA ALA A 125 -9.51 5.92 -9.05
C ALA A 125 -8.62 5.06 -9.95
N THR A 126 -8.66 3.75 -9.77
CA THR A 126 -7.85 2.79 -10.53
C THR A 126 -8.26 2.75 -12.01
N ASP A 127 -7.28 2.58 -12.90
CA ASP A 127 -7.47 2.39 -14.33
C ASP A 127 -6.80 1.05 -14.71
N GLY A 128 -7.63 0.03 -14.90
CA GLY A 128 -7.21 -1.35 -15.14
C GLY A 128 -6.85 -2.14 -13.87
N GLU A 129 -6.13 -3.23 -14.07
CA GLU A 129 -5.68 -4.15 -13.04
C GLU A 129 -4.21 -3.94 -12.70
N ALA A 130 -3.80 -4.39 -11.51
CA ALA A 130 -2.39 -4.42 -11.15
C ALA A 130 -1.61 -5.39 -12.08
N PHE A 131 -0.45 -4.96 -12.52
CA PHE A 131 0.41 -5.71 -13.46
C PHE A 131 1.83 -5.87 -12.92
N VAL A 132 2.63 -6.69 -13.59
CA VAL A 132 4.07 -6.80 -13.39
C VAL A 132 4.77 -6.74 -14.74
N CYS A 133 5.83 -5.94 -14.86
CA CYS A 133 6.63 -5.87 -16.08
C CYS A 133 8.07 -5.43 -15.79
N ALA A 134 8.94 -5.62 -16.78
CA ALA A 134 10.23 -4.92 -16.83
C ALA A 134 9.99 -3.44 -17.11
N PRO A 135 10.87 -2.52 -16.65
CA PRO A 135 10.68 -1.09 -16.83
C PRO A 135 10.47 -0.67 -18.29
N GLU A 136 11.22 -1.24 -19.21
CA GLU A 136 11.14 -0.97 -20.65
C GLU A 136 9.85 -1.48 -21.30
N GLY A 137 9.20 -2.44 -20.65
CA GLY A 137 7.95 -3.06 -21.12
C GLY A 137 6.68 -2.39 -20.55
N LEU A 138 6.83 -1.26 -19.87
CA LEU A 138 5.67 -0.53 -19.33
C LEU A 138 4.74 -0.09 -20.48
N LEU A 139 3.48 -0.44 -20.34
CA LEU A 139 2.41 0.00 -21.23
C LEU A 139 1.45 0.90 -20.47
N ALA A 140 0.92 1.90 -21.15
CA ALA A 140 -0.19 2.68 -20.62
C ALA A 140 -1.51 2.08 -21.09
N GLU A 141 -2.46 1.94 -20.19
CA GLU A 141 -3.83 1.55 -20.55
C GLU A 141 -4.62 2.72 -21.16
N SER A 142 -4.18 3.94 -20.92
CA SER A 142 -4.72 5.14 -21.54
C SER A 142 -3.62 5.97 -22.19
N SER A 143 -3.98 6.82 -23.15
CA SER A 143 -3.06 7.69 -23.91
C SER A 143 -2.44 8.81 -23.07
N CYS A 144 -2.75 8.91 -21.80
CA CYS A 144 -2.25 9.96 -20.90
C CYS A 144 -0.98 9.52 -20.19
N PRO A 145 0.13 10.26 -20.33
CA PRO A 145 1.34 9.99 -19.58
C PRO A 145 1.14 10.23 -18.07
N ALA A 146 1.93 9.57 -17.23
CA ALA A 146 1.94 9.82 -15.81
C ALA A 146 2.39 11.25 -15.50
N THR A 147 1.74 11.89 -14.54
CA THR A 147 2.23 13.12 -13.93
C THR A 147 3.08 12.84 -12.69
N ILE A 148 2.92 11.65 -12.12
CA ILE A 148 3.65 11.22 -10.93
C ILE A 148 3.83 9.70 -10.88
N VAL A 149 5.03 9.26 -10.50
CA VAL A 149 5.37 7.86 -10.19
C VAL A 149 5.70 7.76 -8.72
N ILE A 150 4.99 6.90 -8.00
CA ILE A 150 5.15 6.74 -6.55
C ILE A 150 5.62 5.34 -6.17
N GLY A 151 6.35 5.24 -5.04
CA GLY A 151 6.81 4.00 -4.44
C GLY A 151 8.13 3.48 -4.97
N SER A 152 8.59 2.37 -4.42
CA SER A 152 9.94 1.85 -4.64
C SER A 152 10.24 1.48 -6.11
N GLY A 153 9.22 1.24 -6.94
CA GLY A 153 9.38 1.02 -8.38
C GLY A 153 9.73 2.30 -9.15
N ALA A 154 9.52 3.49 -8.57
CA ALA A 154 9.89 4.76 -9.19
C ALA A 154 11.41 4.90 -9.45
N ARG A 155 12.24 4.11 -8.78
CA ARG A 155 13.69 4.02 -9.04
C ARG A 155 14.03 3.55 -10.47
N TYR A 156 13.10 2.89 -11.14
CA TYR A 156 13.27 2.43 -12.52
C TYR A 156 12.81 3.46 -13.55
N GLN A 157 12.39 4.66 -13.14
CA GLN A 157 11.77 5.66 -14.01
C GLN A 157 12.60 5.98 -15.25
N GLU A 158 13.93 6.09 -15.14
CA GLU A 158 14.82 6.38 -16.26
C GLU A 158 14.82 5.29 -17.35
N ARG A 159 14.39 4.08 -17.02
CA ARG A 159 14.30 2.94 -17.94
C ARG A 159 12.89 2.73 -18.50
N MET A 160 11.91 3.43 -17.99
CA MET A 160 10.53 3.37 -18.50
C MET A 160 10.40 4.18 -19.81
N PRO A 161 9.42 3.86 -20.67
CA PRO A 161 9.19 4.60 -21.92
C PRO A 161 8.98 6.09 -21.66
N SER A 162 9.76 6.93 -22.32
CA SER A 162 9.79 8.37 -22.09
C SER A 162 8.50 9.09 -22.45
N ASP A 163 7.74 8.58 -23.40
CA ASP A 163 6.42 9.07 -23.79
C ASP A 163 5.37 8.92 -22.67
N LEU A 164 5.60 7.97 -21.74
CA LEU A 164 4.69 7.72 -20.64
C LEU A 164 5.07 8.48 -19.34
N ILE A 165 6.37 8.75 -19.14
CA ILE A 165 6.83 9.23 -17.81
C ILE A 165 7.85 10.38 -17.83
N SER A 166 8.21 10.94 -19.00
CA SER A 166 9.30 11.94 -19.10
C SER A 166 9.10 13.19 -18.25
N THR A 167 7.86 13.57 -17.97
CA THR A 167 7.51 14.74 -17.15
C THR A 167 7.02 14.37 -15.75
N ALA A 168 7.00 13.07 -15.42
CA ALA A 168 6.47 12.61 -14.14
C ALA A 168 7.40 12.95 -12.98
N ARG A 169 6.83 13.44 -11.88
CA ARG A 169 7.55 13.52 -10.60
C ARG A 169 7.80 12.13 -10.04
N SER A 170 8.96 11.90 -9.45
CA SER A 170 9.33 10.65 -8.80
C SER A 170 9.26 10.77 -7.29
N LEU A 171 8.53 9.88 -6.63
CA LEU A 171 8.38 9.80 -5.17
C LEU A 171 8.67 8.37 -4.69
N PRO A 172 9.94 7.93 -4.68
CA PRO A 172 10.30 6.54 -4.41
C PRO A 172 10.08 6.08 -2.96
N ASP A 173 9.97 7.01 -2.02
CA ASP A 173 9.91 6.72 -0.59
C ASP A 173 8.47 6.55 -0.06
N VAL A 174 7.46 6.73 -0.92
CA VAL A 174 6.07 6.48 -0.53
C VAL A 174 5.84 5.00 -0.33
N THR A 175 5.37 4.63 0.84
CA THR A 175 5.03 3.24 1.22
C THR A 175 3.61 3.17 1.76
N PRO A 176 2.91 2.03 1.61
CA PRO A 176 1.59 1.86 2.21
C PRO A 176 1.60 2.10 3.72
N ASP A 177 0.62 2.85 4.21
CA ASP A 177 0.44 3.12 5.65
C ASP A 177 -0.94 2.63 6.11
N ALA A 178 -0.95 1.74 7.10
CA ALA A 178 -2.18 1.18 7.64
C ALA A 178 -3.10 2.23 8.27
N ARG A 179 -2.55 3.35 8.74
CA ARG A 179 -3.35 4.45 9.31
C ARG A 179 -4.29 5.05 8.27
N VAL A 180 -3.77 5.24 7.06
CA VAL A 180 -4.59 5.77 5.94
C VAL A 180 -5.65 4.75 5.53
N MET A 181 -5.29 3.47 5.47
CA MET A 181 -6.24 2.41 5.08
C MET A 181 -7.33 2.16 6.12
N ALA A 182 -7.08 2.48 7.38
CA ALA A 182 -8.06 2.30 8.45
C ALA A 182 -9.14 3.39 8.46
N GLU A 183 -8.95 4.49 7.71
CA GLU A 183 -9.91 5.59 7.57
C GLU A 183 -10.76 5.49 6.29
N LEU A 184 -10.41 4.59 5.36
CA LEU A 184 -11.13 4.34 4.10
C LEU A 184 -12.19 3.26 4.25
#